data_65ee3fad1014b8d15da9321380cf59ed
#
_entry.id   65ee3fad1014b8d15da9321380cf59ed
#
_cell.length_a   1.000
_cell.length_b   1.000
_cell.length_c   1.000
_cell.angle_alpha   90.00
_cell.angle_beta   90.00
_cell.angle_gamma   90.00
#
_symmetry.space_group_name_H-M   'P 1'
#
loop_
_entity.id
_entity.type
_entity.pdbx_description
1 polymer ?
#
loop_
_entity_poly.entity_id
_entity_poly.type
_entity_poly.pdbx_seq_one_letter_code
_entity_poly.pdbx_strand_id
1 'polypeptide(L)'
;MDERREEDVVVPAATPSSVLSSELLGFRPDARVLIINADDLGMYHAVNSAVIESIERGIVSSCSLMPPCPWALHAMHLLRGRPEIPFGIHLTLVCDTTHYRWGPLTPKAHVPSLLDDAGDLFTPATRSELLARARINEVESEFRAQIDAVFEAGLSPTHLDWHCLADGGRDDILDLTVALAAEYGLAVRIWLEPGRRKLRRQGLPVTDRPFLDSFALDIDGKPARYTELLRTLPTGLSEWAVHPGLGNEEARAIEPDGWRVRRTDYEFLVSPKAREILREEGIVVIDYRSLQEKWARTAAE
;
A
#
# COMPACT_ATOMS: atom_id res chain seq x y z
N MET A 1 35.78 55.76 9.58
CA MET A 1 35.52 54.60 8.74
C MET A 1 35.29 53.46 9.68
N ASP A 2 34.02 53.18 9.90
CA ASP A 2 33.58 52.20 10.87
C ASP A 2 32.96 51.02 10.07
N GLU A 3 33.70 49.92 10.00
CA GLU A 3 33.28 48.68 9.33
C GLU A 3 32.44 47.90 10.30
N ARG A 4 31.14 47.97 10.17
CA ARG A 4 30.21 47.09 10.85
C ARG A 4 30.24 45.73 10.13
N ARG A 5 30.72 44.68 10.82
CA ARG A 5 30.62 43.29 10.43
C ARG A 5 29.13 42.88 10.58
N GLU A 6 28.53 42.46 9.49
CA GLU A 6 27.26 41.72 9.52
C GLU A 6 27.53 40.33 10.16
N GLU A 7 26.96 40.10 11.33
CA GLU A 7 26.93 38.78 11.94
C GLU A 7 25.90 37.93 11.17
N ASP A 8 26.41 36.95 10.42
CA ASP A 8 25.57 35.90 9.83
C ASP A 8 24.85 35.14 10.93
N VAL A 9 23.54 35.38 11.06
CA VAL A 9 22.65 34.56 11.88
C VAL A 9 22.48 33.20 11.22
N VAL A 10 23.30 32.24 11.66
CA VAL A 10 23.14 30.83 11.32
C VAL A 10 21.85 30.32 11.99
N VAL A 11 20.76 30.26 11.23
CA VAL A 11 19.53 29.57 11.65
C VAL A 11 19.90 28.08 11.78
N PRO A 12 19.79 27.47 12.98
CA PRO A 12 20.08 26.06 13.13
C PRO A 12 19.08 25.29 12.29
N ALA A 13 19.58 24.46 11.38
CA ALA A 13 18.77 23.50 10.65
C ALA A 13 18.02 22.62 11.67
N ALA A 14 16.70 22.63 11.60
CA ALA A 14 15.85 21.80 12.45
C ALA A 14 16.32 20.35 12.33
N THR A 15 16.81 19.81 13.43
CA THR A 15 17.20 18.39 13.54
C THR A 15 15.94 17.55 13.22
N PRO A 16 15.98 16.59 12.30
CA PRO A 16 14.82 15.75 12.06
C PRO A 16 14.44 15.08 13.39
N SER A 17 13.15 15.07 13.71
CA SER A 17 12.61 14.40 14.89
C SER A 17 13.22 13.00 14.99
N SER A 18 13.94 12.73 16.07
CA SER A 18 14.58 11.43 16.33
C SER A 18 13.58 10.35 16.75
N VAL A 19 12.31 10.72 16.94
CA VAL A 19 11.22 9.84 17.39
C VAL A 19 10.72 9.00 16.22
N LEU A 20 10.70 7.68 16.40
CA LEU A 20 10.20 6.75 15.40
C LEU A 20 8.66 6.82 15.33
N SER A 21 8.08 6.51 14.17
CA SER A 21 6.62 6.38 14.02
C SER A 21 6.05 5.29 14.92
N SER A 22 6.78 4.21 15.15
CA SER A 22 6.41 3.18 16.12
C SER A 22 6.27 3.76 17.54
N GLU A 23 7.12 4.70 17.96
CA GLU A 23 7.01 5.36 19.25
C GLU A 23 5.79 6.31 19.30
N LEU A 24 5.50 7.02 18.19
CA LEU A 24 4.27 7.83 18.07
C LEU A 24 3.00 6.99 18.18
N LEU A 25 3.07 5.71 17.80
CA LEU A 25 1.99 4.73 17.97
C LEU A 25 1.97 4.09 19.36
N GLY A 26 2.89 4.46 20.27
CA GLY A 26 2.92 4.00 21.65
C GLY A 26 3.75 2.74 21.90
N PHE A 27 4.55 2.31 20.93
CA PHE A 27 5.48 1.18 21.12
C PHE A 27 6.79 1.65 21.75
N ARG A 28 7.51 0.70 22.36
CA ARG A 28 8.84 0.95 22.92
C ARG A 28 9.84 1.26 21.79
N PRO A 29 10.90 2.05 22.06
CA PRO A 29 11.92 2.39 21.04
C PRO A 29 12.64 1.17 20.43
N ASP A 30 12.72 0.07 21.18
CA ASP A 30 13.33 -1.19 20.74
C ASP A 30 12.33 -2.17 20.09
N ALA A 31 11.06 -1.80 19.98
CA ALA A 31 10.04 -2.66 19.39
C ALA A 31 10.26 -2.84 17.87
N ARG A 32 10.06 -4.06 17.41
CA ARG A 32 10.03 -4.47 16.00
C ARG A 32 8.56 -4.58 15.61
N VAL A 33 8.06 -3.57 14.90
CA VAL A 33 6.64 -3.45 14.55
C VAL A 33 6.48 -3.65 13.04
N LEU A 34 5.52 -4.48 12.65
CA LEU A 34 5.34 -4.87 11.24
C LEU A 34 3.88 -4.82 10.84
N ILE A 35 3.60 -4.17 9.71
CA ILE A 35 2.37 -4.35 8.94
C ILE A 35 2.65 -5.36 7.84
N ILE A 36 1.81 -6.38 7.70
CA ILE A 36 1.86 -7.33 6.60
C ILE A 36 0.58 -7.12 5.80
N ASN A 37 0.68 -6.38 4.69
CA ASN A 37 -0.46 -6.04 3.85
C ASN A 37 -0.52 -6.93 2.62
N ALA A 38 -1.66 -7.59 2.39
CA ALA A 38 -1.91 -8.34 1.17
C ALA A 38 -2.53 -7.44 0.11
N ASP A 39 -1.76 -7.14 -0.91
CA ASP A 39 -2.17 -6.30 -2.03
C ASP A 39 -3.06 -7.06 -3.03
N ASP A 40 -3.70 -6.35 -3.93
CA ASP A 40 -4.44 -6.83 -5.11
C ASP A 40 -5.77 -7.56 -4.83
N LEU A 41 -6.36 -7.41 -3.63
CA LEU A 41 -7.71 -7.94 -3.38
C LEU A 41 -8.70 -7.34 -4.39
N GLY A 42 -9.46 -8.16 -5.08
CA GLY A 42 -10.40 -7.74 -6.14
C GLY A 42 -9.92 -8.05 -7.55
N MET A 43 -8.65 -8.41 -7.73
CA MET A 43 -8.10 -8.62 -9.07
C MET A 43 -8.75 -9.82 -9.76
N TYR A 44 -8.67 -11.02 -9.16
CA TYR A 44 -9.35 -12.23 -9.62
C TYR A 44 -9.64 -13.19 -8.46
N HIS A 45 -10.46 -14.24 -8.68
CA HIS A 45 -10.97 -15.09 -7.62
C HIS A 45 -9.89 -15.77 -6.78
N ALA A 46 -8.83 -16.29 -7.42
CA ALA A 46 -7.77 -17.00 -6.70
C ALA A 46 -6.95 -16.07 -5.78
N VAL A 47 -6.82 -14.77 -6.11
CA VAL A 47 -6.24 -13.75 -5.23
C VAL A 47 -7.19 -13.47 -4.07
N ASN A 48 -8.48 -13.20 -4.36
CA ASN A 48 -9.46 -12.93 -3.30
C ASN A 48 -9.47 -14.03 -2.24
N SER A 49 -9.49 -15.29 -2.67
CA SER A 49 -9.50 -16.43 -1.77
C SER A 49 -8.23 -16.54 -0.94
N ALA A 50 -7.06 -16.37 -1.57
CA ALA A 50 -5.77 -16.46 -0.90
C ALA A 50 -5.55 -15.31 0.10
N VAL A 51 -5.95 -14.08 -0.25
CA VAL A 51 -5.87 -12.92 0.65
C VAL A 51 -6.68 -13.16 1.93
N ILE A 52 -7.95 -13.52 1.79
CA ILE A 52 -8.83 -13.76 2.95
C ILE A 52 -8.27 -14.91 3.80
N GLU A 53 -7.85 -16.02 3.19
CA GLU A 53 -7.29 -17.14 3.94
C GLU A 53 -5.96 -16.77 4.63
N SER A 54 -5.13 -15.94 4.02
CA SER A 54 -3.86 -15.45 4.60
C SER A 54 -4.09 -14.55 5.82
N ILE A 55 -5.22 -13.85 5.88
CA ILE A 55 -5.63 -13.07 7.06
C ILE A 55 -6.21 -14.00 8.13
N GLU A 56 -7.20 -14.83 7.78
CA GLU A 56 -7.91 -15.68 8.75
C GLU A 56 -7.02 -16.78 9.36
N ARG A 57 -6.09 -17.34 8.58
CA ARG A 57 -5.27 -18.49 8.96
C ARG A 57 -3.78 -18.24 8.94
N GLY A 58 -3.34 -17.09 8.46
CA GLY A 58 -1.94 -16.76 8.27
C GLY A 58 -1.42 -15.70 9.23
N ILE A 59 -0.49 -14.92 8.72
CA ILE A 59 0.18 -13.83 9.42
C ILE A 59 -0.15 -12.45 8.85
N VAL A 60 -0.99 -12.37 7.83
CA VAL A 60 -1.39 -11.11 7.18
C VAL A 60 -2.27 -10.32 8.13
N SER A 61 -2.01 -9.04 8.25
CA SER A 61 -2.70 -8.14 9.18
C SER A 61 -3.61 -7.12 8.52
N SER A 62 -3.48 -6.92 7.21
CA SER A 62 -4.28 -5.98 6.43
C SER A 62 -4.30 -6.40 4.96
N CYS A 63 -5.17 -5.82 4.16
CA CYS A 63 -5.16 -6.00 2.70
C CYS A 63 -5.58 -4.71 1.99
N SER A 64 -5.39 -4.65 0.66
CA SER A 64 -5.79 -3.50 -0.15
C SER A 64 -6.65 -3.95 -1.32
N LEU A 65 -7.85 -3.34 -1.43
CA LEU A 65 -8.87 -3.64 -2.43
C LEU A 65 -8.68 -2.76 -3.69
N MET A 66 -8.72 -3.37 -4.86
CA MET A 66 -8.68 -2.73 -6.18
C MET A 66 -10.11 -2.52 -6.74
N PRO A 67 -10.74 -1.35 -6.55
CA PRO A 67 -12.14 -1.15 -6.93
C PRO A 67 -12.44 -1.32 -8.43
N PRO A 68 -11.54 -0.95 -9.39
CA PRO A 68 -11.82 -1.12 -10.82
C PRO A 68 -11.69 -2.55 -11.34
N CYS A 69 -11.19 -3.48 -10.53
CA CYS A 69 -10.90 -4.84 -10.98
C CYS A 69 -12.16 -5.69 -11.14
N PRO A 70 -12.13 -6.69 -12.05
CA PRO A 70 -13.31 -7.52 -12.37
C PRO A 70 -13.92 -8.28 -11.19
N TRP A 71 -13.15 -8.60 -10.15
CA TRP A 71 -13.61 -9.32 -8.97
C TRP A 71 -13.76 -8.43 -7.72
N ALA A 72 -13.76 -7.11 -7.89
CA ALA A 72 -13.92 -6.15 -6.78
C ALA A 72 -15.24 -6.34 -6.02
N LEU A 73 -16.36 -6.52 -6.72
CA LEU A 73 -17.67 -6.74 -6.07
C LEU A 73 -17.68 -8.03 -5.22
N HIS A 74 -17.01 -9.09 -5.66
CA HIS A 74 -16.83 -10.30 -4.86
C HIS A 74 -15.98 -10.04 -3.63
N ALA A 75 -14.87 -9.30 -3.78
CA ALA A 75 -14.02 -8.89 -2.65
C ALA A 75 -14.80 -8.06 -1.62
N MET A 76 -15.57 -7.07 -2.07
CA MET A 76 -16.45 -6.26 -1.21
C MET A 76 -17.49 -7.11 -0.48
N HIS A 77 -18.05 -8.14 -1.15
CA HIS A 77 -18.96 -9.09 -0.50
C HIS A 77 -18.26 -9.88 0.61
N LEU A 78 -17.03 -10.35 0.37
CA LEU A 78 -16.23 -11.07 1.36
C LEU A 78 -15.91 -10.18 2.57
N LEU A 79 -15.50 -8.93 2.35
CA LEU A 79 -15.21 -7.94 3.41
C LEU A 79 -16.46 -7.57 4.21
N ARG A 80 -17.62 -7.43 3.56
CA ARG A 80 -18.89 -7.15 4.25
C ARG A 80 -19.27 -8.26 5.23
N GLY A 81 -18.95 -9.51 4.91
CA GLY A 81 -19.13 -10.65 5.82
C GLY A 81 -18.07 -10.77 6.92
N ARG A 82 -17.06 -9.90 6.93
CA ARG A 82 -15.88 -9.94 7.82
C ARG A 82 -15.48 -8.54 8.28
N PRO A 83 -16.32 -7.83 9.03
CA PRO A 83 -16.08 -6.44 9.43
C PRO A 83 -14.83 -6.24 10.30
N GLU A 84 -14.30 -7.33 10.87
CA GLU A 84 -13.06 -7.34 11.64
C GLU A 84 -11.80 -7.21 10.78
N ILE A 85 -11.85 -7.53 9.48
CA ILE A 85 -10.69 -7.44 8.58
C ILE A 85 -10.41 -5.97 8.26
N PRO A 86 -9.24 -5.43 8.66
CA PRO A 86 -8.83 -4.11 8.23
C PRO A 86 -8.37 -4.16 6.78
N PHE A 87 -8.78 -3.19 5.99
CA PHE A 87 -8.38 -3.12 4.58
C PHE A 87 -8.24 -1.67 4.12
N GLY A 88 -7.43 -1.46 3.09
CA GLY A 88 -7.28 -0.20 2.38
C GLY A 88 -7.88 -0.23 0.98
N ILE A 89 -7.78 0.89 0.30
CA ILE A 89 -8.12 1.03 -1.12
C ILE A 89 -6.83 1.13 -1.92
N HIS A 90 -6.60 0.13 -2.77
CA HIS A 90 -5.47 0.03 -3.69
C HIS A 90 -5.78 0.85 -4.94
N LEU A 91 -5.45 2.15 -4.89
CA LEU A 91 -5.74 3.10 -5.96
C LEU A 91 -5.10 2.65 -7.27
N THR A 92 -5.91 2.38 -8.24
CA THR A 92 -5.53 1.63 -9.44
C THR A 92 -5.66 2.48 -10.68
N LEU A 93 -4.52 2.78 -11.33
CA LEU A 93 -4.44 3.44 -12.64
C LEU A 93 -3.70 2.57 -13.67
N VAL A 94 -3.31 1.35 -13.29
CA VAL A 94 -2.49 0.44 -14.10
C VAL A 94 -3.11 -0.95 -14.06
N CYS A 95 -3.12 -1.64 -15.21
CA CYS A 95 -3.45 -3.07 -15.32
C CYS A 95 -2.19 -3.92 -15.24
N ASP A 96 -2.25 -5.15 -14.71
CA ASP A 96 -1.06 -6.00 -14.58
C ASP A 96 -0.56 -6.58 -15.89
N THR A 97 -1.48 -6.98 -16.77
CA THR A 97 -1.15 -7.70 -18.01
C THR A 97 -1.81 -7.08 -19.23
N THR A 98 -1.36 -7.45 -20.41
CA THR A 98 -1.94 -6.98 -21.67
C THR A 98 -3.22 -7.71 -22.09
N HIS A 99 -3.49 -8.88 -21.51
CA HIS A 99 -4.62 -9.75 -21.88
C HIS A 99 -5.69 -9.86 -20.78
N TYR A 100 -5.42 -9.34 -19.58
CA TYR A 100 -6.39 -9.24 -18.49
C TYR A 100 -6.43 -7.80 -18.02
N ARG A 101 -7.39 -7.05 -18.53
CA ARG A 101 -7.42 -5.60 -18.42
C ARG A 101 -8.73 -5.11 -17.82
N TRP A 102 -8.66 -3.93 -17.27
CA TRP A 102 -9.80 -3.21 -16.72
C TRP A 102 -9.72 -1.72 -17.06
N GLY A 103 -10.86 -1.06 -16.97
CA GLY A 103 -10.96 0.39 -17.17
C GLY A 103 -11.17 1.13 -15.87
N PRO A 104 -11.18 2.46 -15.90
CA PRO A 104 -11.51 3.29 -14.76
C PRO A 104 -12.98 3.12 -14.36
N LEU A 105 -13.31 3.46 -13.10
CA LEU A 105 -14.69 3.58 -12.64
C LEU A 105 -15.36 4.85 -13.17
N THR A 106 -14.60 5.91 -13.31
CA THR A 106 -15.05 7.14 -13.95
C THR A 106 -15.36 6.90 -15.44
N PRO A 107 -16.43 7.46 -16.00
CA PRO A 107 -16.70 7.36 -17.44
C PRO A 107 -15.47 7.74 -18.27
N LYS A 108 -15.07 6.89 -19.20
CA LYS A 108 -13.83 7.02 -19.99
C LYS A 108 -13.67 8.39 -20.68
N ALA A 109 -14.78 9.00 -21.08
CA ALA A 109 -14.78 10.33 -21.70
C ALA A 109 -14.34 11.46 -20.72
N HIS A 110 -14.40 11.24 -19.42
CA HIS A 110 -14.01 12.23 -18.41
C HIS A 110 -12.56 12.08 -17.95
N VAL A 111 -11.91 10.95 -18.26
CA VAL A 111 -10.54 10.65 -17.85
C VAL A 111 -9.67 10.15 -19.02
N PRO A 112 -9.70 10.82 -20.19
CA PRO A 112 -9.01 10.34 -21.38
C PRO A 112 -7.49 10.30 -21.23
N SER A 113 -6.89 11.07 -20.32
CA SER A 113 -5.45 11.04 -20.10
C SER A 113 -4.97 9.82 -19.31
N LEU A 114 -5.89 9.08 -18.69
CA LEU A 114 -5.61 7.85 -17.94
C LEU A 114 -5.72 6.59 -18.81
N LEU A 115 -6.10 6.75 -20.08
CA LEU A 115 -6.35 5.63 -20.98
C LEU A 115 -5.28 5.53 -22.06
N ASP A 116 -4.96 4.31 -22.43
CA ASP A 116 -4.15 4.01 -23.58
C ASP A 116 -4.98 4.06 -24.91
N ASP A 117 -4.36 3.74 -26.02
CA ASP A 117 -5.01 3.78 -27.33
C ASP A 117 -6.11 2.72 -27.52
N ALA A 118 -6.14 1.67 -26.65
CA ALA A 118 -7.22 0.68 -26.62
C ALA A 118 -8.41 1.15 -25.75
N GLY A 119 -8.25 2.25 -25.01
CA GLY A 119 -9.26 2.79 -24.12
C GLY A 119 -9.35 2.07 -22.77
N ASP A 120 -8.28 1.43 -22.34
CA ASP A 120 -8.13 0.80 -21.02
C ASP A 120 -7.02 1.51 -20.23
N LEU A 121 -6.93 1.23 -18.90
CA LEU A 121 -5.83 1.72 -18.09
C LEU A 121 -4.49 1.15 -18.59
N PHE A 122 -3.42 1.89 -18.42
CA PHE A 122 -2.07 1.51 -18.86
C PHE A 122 -1.58 0.22 -18.19
N THR A 123 -0.46 -0.32 -18.67
CA THR A 123 0.21 -1.49 -18.07
C THR A 123 1.53 -1.09 -17.40
N PRO A 124 2.18 -1.95 -16.59
CA PRO A 124 3.47 -1.65 -16.00
C PRO A 124 4.54 -1.28 -17.04
N ALA A 125 4.49 -1.87 -18.22
CA ALA A 125 5.42 -1.56 -19.32
C ALA A 125 5.22 -0.14 -19.89
N THR A 126 4.02 0.42 -19.82
CA THR A 126 3.63 1.73 -20.35
C THR A 126 3.32 2.76 -19.26
N ARG A 127 3.58 2.45 -17.99
CA ARG A 127 3.30 3.35 -16.85
C ARG A 127 4.01 4.71 -16.96
N SER A 128 5.19 4.78 -17.58
CA SER A 128 5.90 6.04 -17.79
C SER A 128 5.12 6.97 -18.73
N GLU A 129 4.42 6.42 -19.71
CA GLU A 129 3.54 7.18 -20.59
C GLU A 129 2.31 7.69 -19.82
N LEU A 130 1.68 6.84 -19.00
CA LEU A 130 0.62 7.27 -18.09
C LEU A 130 1.07 8.47 -17.26
N LEU A 131 2.22 8.36 -16.57
CA LEU A 131 2.71 9.42 -15.69
C LEU A 131 3.04 10.71 -16.45
N ALA A 132 3.46 10.63 -17.72
CA ALA A 132 3.70 11.79 -18.55
C ALA A 132 2.41 12.47 -19.04
N ARG A 133 1.32 11.71 -19.24
CA ARG A 133 0.05 12.18 -19.82
C ARG A 133 -1.01 12.53 -18.78
N ALA A 134 -1.02 11.84 -17.63
CA ALA A 134 -2.07 11.94 -16.64
C ALA A 134 -2.26 13.38 -16.15
N ARG A 135 -3.48 13.88 -16.26
CA ARG A 135 -3.89 15.18 -15.73
C ARG A 135 -4.40 15.01 -14.31
N ILE A 136 -3.91 15.82 -13.41
CA ILE A 136 -4.20 15.67 -11.98
C ILE A 136 -5.70 15.72 -11.64
N ASN A 137 -6.47 16.54 -12.32
CA ASN A 137 -7.92 16.59 -12.16
C ASN A 137 -8.64 15.31 -12.62
N GLU A 138 -8.10 14.60 -13.61
CA GLU A 138 -8.63 13.32 -14.07
C GLU A 138 -8.23 12.19 -13.08
N VAL A 139 -7.00 12.23 -12.55
CA VAL A 139 -6.56 11.35 -11.46
C VAL A 139 -7.45 11.54 -10.23
N GLU A 140 -7.73 12.79 -9.84
CA GLU A 140 -8.62 13.07 -8.72
C GLU A 140 -10.02 12.50 -8.94
N SER A 141 -10.59 12.71 -10.13
CA SER A 141 -11.92 12.19 -10.47
C SER A 141 -11.97 10.66 -10.33
N GLU A 142 -10.94 9.96 -10.82
CA GLU A 142 -10.87 8.51 -10.74
C GLU A 142 -10.61 8.02 -9.31
N PHE A 143 -9.71 8.65 -8.56
CA PHE A 143 -9.45 8.25 -7.18
C PHE A 143 -10.68 8.45 -6.29
N ARG A 144 -11.41 9.56 -6.46
CA ARG A 144 -12.69 9.76 -5.76
C ARG A 144 -13.71 8.69 -6.13
N ALA A 145 -13.86 8.37 -7.41
CA ALA A 145 -14.77 7.31 -7.84
C ALA A 145 -14.42 5.94 -7.22
N GLN A 146 -13.13 5.62 -7.10
CA GLN A 146 -12.67 4.38 -6.45
C GLN A 146 -12.94 4.39 -4.95
N ILE A 147 -12.70 5.50 -4.26
CA ILE A 147 -12.95 5.65 -2.82
C ILE A 147 -14.45 5.60 -2.54
N ASP A 148 -15.23 6.40 -3.27
CA ASP A 148 -16.69 6.49 -3.09
C ASP A 148 -17.38 5.16 -3.31
N ALA A 149 -16.97 4.37 -4.33
CA ALA A 149 -17.51 3.05 -4.59
C ALA A 149 -17.38 2.09 -3.39
N VAL A 150 -16.30 2.22 -2.60
CA VAL A 150 -16.08 1.41 -1.40
C VAL A 150 -16.98 1.89 -0.25
N PHE A 151 -17.08 3.21 -0.02
CA PHE A 151 -17.93 3.76 1.01
C PHE A 151 -19.43 3.55 0.70
N GLU A 152 -19.85 3.71 -0.56
CA GLU A 152 -21.21 3.43 -1.01
C GLU A 152 -21.60 1.95 -0.86
N ALA A 153 -20.62 1.04 -0.94
CA ALA A 153 -20.82 -0.38 -0.62
C ALA A 153 -21.02 -0.65 0.88
N GLY A 154 -20.98 0.40 1.74
CA GLY A 154 -21.13 0.29 3.19
C GLY A 154 -19.90 -0.29 3.90
N LEU A 155 -18.72 -0.13 3.31
CA LEU A 155 -17.44 -0.59 3.84
C LEU A 155 -16.64 0.57 4.43
N SER A 156 -15.75 0.26 5.39
CA SER A 156 -14.94 1.25 6.12
C SER A 156 -13.45 0.95 5.95
N PRO A 157 -12.81 1.49 4.90
CA PRO A 157 -11.38 1.31 4.68
C PRO A 157 -10.55 2.05 5.73
N THR A 158 -9.29 1.64 5.91
CA THR A 158 -8.35 2.22 6.88
C THR A 158 -7.28 3.10 6.24
N HIS A 159 -6.93 2.84 4.97
CA HIS A 159 -5.84 3.53 4.29
C HIS A 159 -6.02 3.56 2.78
N LEU A 160 -5.21 4.39 2.14
CA LEU A 160 -4.99 4.44 0.70
C LEU A 160 -3.56 3.99 0.39
N ASP A 161 -3.40 3.30 -0.70
CA ASP A 161 -2.12 2.94 -1.30
C ASP A 161 -2.26 2.84 -2.83
N TRP A 162 -1.21 2.48 -3.56
CA TRP A 162 -1.23 2.52 -5.02
C TRP A 162 -0.78 1.20 -5.63
N HIS A 163 -1.55 0.74 -6.60
CA HIS A 163 -1.18 -0.38 -7.44
C HIS A 163 -0.08 0.00 -8.44
N CYS A 164 1.05 -0.69 -8.42
CA CYS A 164 2.19 -0.51 -9.33
C CYS A 164 2.84 0.88 -9.41
N LEU A 165 2.44 1.84 -8.56
CA LEU A 165 2.94 3.22 -8.57
C LEU A 165 3.44 3.62 -7.18
N ALA A 166 4.74 3.47 -6.91
CA ALA A 166 5.33 3.90 -5.65
C ALA A 166 5.08 5.40 -5.40
N ASP A 167 4.45 5.75 -4.27
CA ASP A 167 4.05 7.11 -3.90
C ASP A 167 3.26 7.83 -5.02
N GLY A 168 2.42 7.09 -5.75
CA GLY A 168 1.64 7.61 -6.88
C GLY A 168 2.46 7.89 -8.14
N GLY A 169 3.77 7.70 -8.12
CA GLY A 169 4.68 7.89 -9.25
C GLY A 169 5.04 9.34 -9.57
N ARG A 170 4.33 10.34 -8.99
CA ARG A 170 4.56 11.79 -9.13
C ARG A 170 4.20 12.52 -7.84
N ASP A 171 4.91 13.62 -7.55
CA ASP A 171 4.71 14.39 -6.32
C ASP A 171 3.29 14.98 -6.20
N ASP A 172 2.69 15.42 -7.30
CA ASP A 172 1.32 15.96 -7.31
C ASP A 172 0.26 14.88 -7.07
N ILE A 173 0.50 13.63 -7.51
CA ILE A 173 -0.39 12.50 -7.21
C ILE A 173 -0.25 12.09 -5.73
N LEU A 174 0.97 12.09 -5.19
CA LEU A 174 1.19 11.89 -3.76
C LEU A 174 0.43 12.94 -2.94
N ASP A 175 0.57 14.22 -3.28
CA ASP A 175 -0.09 15.31 -2.57
C ASP A 175 -1.61 15.23 -2.65
N LEU A 176 -2.15 14.93 -3.82
CA LEU A 176 -3.57 14.66 -4.01
C LEU A 176 -4.03 13.50 -3.10
N THR A 177 -3.30 12.38 -3.09
CA THR A 177 -3.70 11.23 -2.29
C THR A 177 -3.69 11.52 -0.80
N VAL A 178 -2.70 12.28 -0.32
CA VAL A 178 -2.65 12.74 1.09
C VAL A 178 -3.83 13.65 1.41
N ALA A 179 -4.19 14.55 0.50
CA ALA A 179 -5.37 15.42 0.67
C ALA A 179 -6.69 14.61 0.72
N LEU A 180 -6.85 13.64 -0.18
CA LEU A 180 -8.01 12.75 -0.18
C LEU A 180 -8.06 11.90 1.10
N ALA A 181 -6.92 11.36 1.54
CA ALA A 181 -6.85 10.61 2.79
C ALA A 181 -7.30 11.45 3.99
N ALA A 182 -6.89 12.71 4.07
CA ALA A 182 -7.33 13.63 5.11
C ALA A 182 -8.84 13.89 5.04
N GLU A 183 -9.40 14.08 3.83
CA GLU A 183 -10.83 14.32 3.61
C GLU A 183 -11.68 13.10 4.03
N TYR A 184 -11.24 11.88 3.69
CA TYR A 184 -11.98 10.64 3.99
C TYR A 184 -11.61 10.02 5.34
N GLY A 185 -10.70 10.61 6.12
CA GLY A 185 -10.28 10.10 7.42
C GLY A 185 -9.44 8.82 7.35
N LEU A 186 -8.57 8.72 6.34
CA LEU A 186 -7.75 7.54 6.05
C LEU A 186 -6.25 7.83 6.28
N ALA A 187 -5.44 6.78 6.48
CA ALA A 187 -3.99 6.86 6.40
C ALA A 187 -3.51 6.67 4.95
N VAL A 188 -2.21 6.86 4.70
CA VAL A 188 -1.59 6.56 3.40
C VAL A 188 -0.35 5.70 3.60
N ARG A 189 -0.19 4.64 2.81
CA ARG A 189 1.06 3.90 2.66
C ARG A 189 2.07 4.76 1.92
N ILE A 190 3.29 4.86 2.45
CA ILE A 190 4.37 5.59 1.78
C ILE A 190 5.59 4.69 1.62
N TRP A 191 6.08 4.55 0.39
CA TRP A 191 7.17 3.65 0.04
C TRP A 191 8.53 4.34 0.06
N LEU A 192 8.60 5.55 -0.53
CA LEU A 192 9.86 6.21 -0.84
C LEU A 192 10.31 7.14 0.29
N GLU A 193 11.61 7.24 0.48
CA GLU A 193 12.17 8.09 1.53
C GLU A 193 11.83 9.58 1.39
N PRO A 194 11.74 10.19 0.18
CA PRO A 194 11.28 11.57 0.05
C PRO A 194 9.87 11.79 0.61
N GLY A 195 8.92 10.90 0.28
CA GLY A 195 7.55 10.93 0.79
C GLY A 195 7.51 10.73 2.30
N ARG A 196 8.24 9.72 2.83
CA ARG A 196 8.32 9.48 4.28
C ARG A 196 8.86 10.70 5.04
N ARG A 197 9.93 11.33 4.55
CA ARG A 197 10.47 12.56 5.18
C ARG A 197 9.49 13.71 5.13
N LYS A 198 8.76 13.88 4.02
CA LYS A 198 7.75 14.92 3.87
C LYS A 198 6.66 14.79 4.93
N LEU A 199 6.08 13.59 5.07
CA LEU A 199 4.97 13.36 6.00
C LEU A 199 5.41 13.34 7.48
N ARG A 200 6.60 12.83 7.80
CA ARG A 200 7.15 12.95 9.16
C ARG A 200 7.32 14.40 9.62
N ARG A 201 7.69 15.32 8.71
CA ARG A 201 7.76 16.75 9.03
C ARG A 201 6.39 17.36 9.34
N GLN A 202 5.32 16.75 8.83
CA GLN A 202 3.95 17.12 9.13
C GLN A 202 3.38 16.45 10.39
N GLY A 203 4.21 15.64 11.09
CA GLY A 203 3.78 14.89 12.27
C GLY A 203 2.98 13.62 11.98
N LEU A 204 2.88 13.24 10.71
CA LEU A 204 2.15 12.05 10.29
C LEU A 204 3.02 10.79 10.40
N PRO A 205 2.57 9.74 11.11
CA PRO A 205 3.32 8.49 11.18
C PRO A 205 3.28 7.77 9.83
N VAL A 206 4.46 7.33 9.41
CA VAL A 206 4.70 6.50 8.22
C VAL A 206 5.69 5.40 8.59
N THR A 207 5.98 4.46 7.71
CA THR A 207 6.99 3.44 8.00
C THR A 207 8.35 4.07 8.36
N ASP A 208 9.02 3.52 9.37
CA ASP A 208 10.35 3.96 9.80
C ASP A 208 11.44 3.39 8.90
N ARG A 209 11.16 2.26 8.26
CA ARG A 209 12.10 1.46 7.49
C ARG A 209 11.72 1.43 6.01
N PRO A 210 12.68 1.09 5.13
CA PRO A 210 12.37 0.87 3.72
C PRO A 210 11.24 -0.14 3.53
N PHE A 211 10.41 0.12 2.54
CA PHE A 211 9.32 -0.75 2.16
C PHE A 211 9.85 -2.09 1.61
N LEU A 212 9.17 -3.17 1.98
CA LEU A 212 9.47 -4.53 1.51
C LEU A 212 8.36 -4.96 0.55
N ASP A 213 8.75 -5.34 -0.66
CA ASP A 213 7.83 -5.82 -1.70
C ASP A 213 8.17 -7.24 -2.08
N SER A 214 7.19 -8.13 -2.02
CA SER A 214 7.39 -9.55 -2.33
C SER A 214 7.72 -9.81 -3.79
N PHE A 215 7.25 -8.99 -4.73
CA PHE A 215 7.61 -9.09 -6.15
C PHE A 215 9.05 -8.67 -6.44
N ALA A 216 9.68 -7.88 -5.58
CA ALA A 216 11.08 -7.48 -5.72
C ALA A 216 12.07 -8.61 -5.37
N LEU A 217 11.60 -9.74 -4.85
CA LEU A 217 12.43 -10.88 -4.45
C LEU A 217 12.43 -11.96 -5.53
N ASP A 218 13.64 -12.52 -5.79
CA ASP A 218 13.77 -13.68 -6.64
C ASP A 218 12.94 -14.84 -6.08
N ILE A 219 12.27 -15.58 -6.97
CA ILE A 219 11.41 -16.70 -6.59
C ILE A 219 12.22 -17.87 -6.04
N ASP A 220 13.44 -18.08 -6.55
CA ASP A 220 14.33 -19.14 -6.10
C ASP A 220 14.84 -18.82 -4.69
N GLY A 221 14.51 -19.70 -3.74
CA GLY A 221 14.86 -19.50 -2.33
C GLY A 221 14.01 -18.47 -1.56
N LYS A 222 12.94 -17.95 -2.14
CA LYS A 222 12.07 -16.94 -1.58
C LYS A 222 11.57 -17.24 -0.15
N PRO A 223 11.12 -18.47 0.22
CA PRO A 223 10.73 -18.77 1.60
C PRO A 223 11.87 -18.67 2.62
N ALA A 224 13.11 -18.99 2.21
CA ALA A 224 14.28 -18.79 3.07
C ALA A 224 14.59 -17.30 3.23
N ARG A 225 14.46 -16.52 2.16
CA ARG A 225 14.60 -15.06 2.20
C ARG A 225 13.57 -14.41 3.11
N TYR A 226 12.32 -14.85 3.08
CA TYR A 226 11.29 -14.38 3.99
C TYR A 226 11.61 -14.67 5.46
N THR A 227 12.13 -15.87 5.73
CA THR A 227 12.62 -16.22 7.07
C THR A 227 13.72 -15.27 7.53
N GLU A 228 14.68 -14.97 6.66
CA GLU A 228 15.77 -14.04 6.96
C GLU A 228 15.28 -12.61 7.19
N LEU A 229 14.38 -12.11 6.34
CA LEU A 229 13.79 -10.76 6.48
C LEU A 229 13.08 -10.59 7.83
N LEU A 230 12.30 -11.57 8.26
CA LEU A 230 11.64 -11.52 9.57
C LEU A 230 12.65 -11.60 10.72
N ARG A 231 13.66 -12.46 10.64
CA ARG A 231 14.69 -12.59 11.69
C ARG A 231 15.56 -11.34 11.83
N THR A 232 15.81 -10.66 10.74
CA THR A 232 16.64 -9.45 10.68
C THR A 232 15.81 -8.14 10.65
N LEU A 233 14.50 -8.23 10.89
CA LEU A 233 13.62 -7.05 10.88
C LEU A 233 14.16 -6.00 11.86
N PRO A 234 14.43 -4.76 11.43
CA PRO A 234 14.96 -3.73 12.32
C PRO A 234 13.90 -3.22 13.30
N THR A 235 14.33 -2.54 14.37
CA THR A 235 13.45 -1.80 15.27
C THR A 235 12.71 -0.68 14.54
N GLY A 236 11.54 -0.28 15.03
CA GLY A 236 10.66 0.69 14.39
C GLY A 236 9.54 0.02 13.58
N LEU A 237 8.75 0.84 12.90
CA LEU A 237 7.65 0.39 12.05
C LEU A 237 8.16 0.03 10.66
N SER A 238 7.97 -1.21 10.28
CA SER A 238 8.20 -1.74 8.93
C SER A 238 6.87 -2.11 8.26
N GLU A 239 6.85 -2.16 6.94
CA GLU A 239 5.74 -2.71 6.17
C GLU A 239 6.25 -3.69 5.12
N TRP A 240 5.50 -4.75 4.96
CA TRP A 240 5.72 -5.79 3.97
C TRP A 240 4.47 -5.96 3.11
N ALA A 241 4.55 -5.55 1.84
CA ALA A 241 3.55 -5.87 0.84
C ALA A 241 3.77 -7.29 0.34
N VAL A 242 2.72 -8.08 0.43
CA VAL A 242 2.67 -9.47 -0.04
C VAL A 242 1.52 -9.64 -1.02
N HIS A 243 1.66 -10.59 -1.94
CA HIS A 243 0.71 -10.77 -3.04
C HIS A 243 0.20 -12.21 -3.10
N PRO A 244 -0.55 -12.69 -2.09
CA PRO A 244 -0.96 -14.10 -2.05
C PRO A 244 -1.96 -14.45 -3.16
N GLY A 245 -1.76 -15.63 -3.77
CA GLY A 245 -2.65 -16.22 -4.76
C GLY A 245 -2.59 -17.75 -4.73
N LEU A 246 -3.71 -18.44 -5.04
CA LEU A 246 -3.77 -19.90 -4.93
C LEU A 246 -2.92 -20.64 -5.97
N GLY A 247 -2.53 -19.99 -7.08
CA GLY A 247 -1.73 -20.58 -8.15
C GLY A 247 -2.45 -21.70 -8.91
N ASN A 248 -3.77 -21.66 -8.94
CA ASN A 248 -4.63 -22.58 -9.71
C ASN A 248 -4.59 -22.28 -11.22
N GLU A 249 -5.44 -22.94 -12.01
CA GLU A 249 -5.49 -22.76 -13.47
C GLU A 249 -5.86 -21.32 -13.87
N GLU A 250 -6.79 -20.69 -13.14
CA GLU A 250 -7.15 -19.28 -13.34
C GLU A 250 -5.93 -18.37 -13.19
N ALA A 251 -5.20 -18.47 -12.08
CA ALA A 251 -4.02 -17.68 -11.82
C ALA A 251 -2.94 -17.84 -12.89
N ARG A 252 -2.71 -19.10 -13.35
CA ARG A 252 -1.73 -19.40 -14.40
C ARG A 252 -2.13 -18.84 -15.76
N ALA A 253 -3.42 -18.77 -16.05
CA ALA A 253 -3.93 -18.20 -17.29
C ALA A 253 -3.87 -16.68 -17.27
N ILE A 254 -4.17 -16.04 -16.14
CA ILE A 254 -4.18 -14.57 -15.99
C ILE A 254 -2.76 -14.02 -15.87
N GLU A 255 -1.91 -14.63 -15.02
CA GLU A 255 -0.56 -14.16 -14.73
C GLU A 255 0.47 -15.27 -14.93
N PRO A 256 0.77 -15.68 -16.17
CA PRO A 256 1.70 -16.78 -16.45
C PRO A 256 3.10 -16.57 -15.84
N ASP A 257 3.54 -15.33 -15.69
CA ASP A 257 4.84 -14.97 -15.13
C ASP A 257 4.77 -14.69 -13.61
N GLY A 258 3.63 -14.23 -13.09
CA GLY A 258 3.45 -13.78 -11.70
C GLY A 258 2.88 -14.84 -10.73
N TRP A 259 2.13 -15.82 -11.22
CA TRP A 259 1.40 -16.76 -10.35
C TRP A 259 2.28 -17.53 -9.34
N ARG A 260 3.55 -17.78 -9.68
CA ARG A 260 4.50 -18.47 -8.79
C ARG A 260 4.88 -17.61 -7.59
N VAL A 261 5.07 -16.30 -7.81
CA VAL A 261 5.32 -15.34 -6.73
C VAL A 261 4.15 -15.38 -5.77
N ARG A 262 2.93 -15.21 -6.28
CA ARG A 262 1.70 -15.22 -5.48
C ARG A 262 1.50 -16.54 -4.71
N ARG A 263 1.75 -17.67 -5.36
CA ARG A 263 1.64 -18.98 -4.72
C ARG A 263 2.66 -19.17 -3.59
N THR A 264 3.89 -18.72 -3.81
CA THR A 264 4.95 -18.79 -2.79
C THR A 264 4.62 -17.90 -1.60
N ASP A 265 4.09 -16.70 -1.84
CA ASP A 265 3.61 -15.80 -0.79
C ASP A 265 2.54 -16.49 0.04
N TYR A 266 1.47 -16.97 -0.61
CA TYR A 266 0.38 -17.65 0.08
C TYR A 266 0.86 -18.80 0.95
N GLU A 267 1.67 -19.72 0.39
CA GLU A 267 2.18 -20.89 1.11
C GLU A 267 3.02 -20.52 2.33
N PHE A 268 3.85 -19.47 2.22
CA PHE A 268 4.62 -18.99 3.36
C PHE A 268 3.73 -18.32 4.41
N LEU A 269 2.84 -17.43 3.99
CA LEU A 269 2.00 -16.62 4.89
C LEU A 269 1.06 -17.47 5.75
N VAL A 270 0.52 -18.56 5.23
CA VAL A 270 -0.36 -19.47 6.00
C VAL A 270 0.42 -20.54 6.78
N SER A 271 1.73 -20.60 6.62
CA SER A 271 2.56 -21.67 7.23
C SER A 271 2.65 -21.51 8.76
N PRO A 272 2.71 -22.62 9.51
CA PRO A 272 3.03 -22.59 10.95
C PRO A 272 4.39 -21.93 11.23
N LYS A 273 5.37 -22.13 10.33
CA LYS A 273 6.72 -21.58 10.43
C LYS A 273 6.72 -20.04 10.45
N ALA A 274 5.91 -19.40 9.62
CA ALA A 274 5.82 -17.93 9.60
C ALA A 274 5.36 -17.38 10.96
N ARG A 275 4.32 -17.97 11.57
CA ARG A 275 3.84 -17.61 12.91
C ARG A 275 4.88 -17.86 14.01
N GLU A 276 5.59 -18.99 13.92
CA GLU A 276 6.64 -19.33 14.87
C GLU A 276 7.77 -18.30 14.84
N ILE A 277 8.23 -17.89 13.66
CA ILE A 277 9.27 -16.85 13.51
C ILE A 277 8.82 -15.53 14.13
N LEU A 278 7.60 -15.05 13.84
CA LEU A 278 7.08 -13.81 14.44
C LEU A 278 7.12 -13.86 15.96
N ARG A 279 6.71 -14.99 16.55
CA ARG A 279 6.70 -15.19 17.99
C ARG A 279 8.12 -15.29 18.58
N GLU A 280 9.01 -16.05 17.95
CA GLU A 280 10.41 -16.23 18.40
C GLU A 280 11.19 -14.91 18.37
N GLU A 281 10.97 -14.12 17.34
CA GLU A 281 11.64 -12.84 17.12
C GLU A 281 10.95 -11.68 17.87
N GLY A 282 9.84 -11.91 18.55
CA GLY A 282 9.10 -10.90 19.30
C GLY A 282 8.57 -9.77 18.41
N ILE A 283 8.23 -10.07 17.15
CA ILE A 283 7.70 -9.07 16.21
C ILE A 283 6.24 -8.77 16.56
N VAL A 284 5.92 -7.49 16.71
CA VAL A 284 4.55 -7.03 16.95
C VAL A 284 3.90 -6.74 15.61
N VAL A 285 2.95 -7.58 15.22
CA VAL A 285 2.18 -7.36 13.98
C VAL A 285 1.00 -6.45 14.27
N ILE A 286 0.86 -5.39 13.49
CA ILE A 286 -0.24 -4.42 13.57
C ILE A 286 -0.91 -4.24 12.21
N ASP A 287 -2.04 -3.53 12.18
CA ASP A 287 -2.71 -3.10 10.97
C ASP A 287 -2.76 -1.56 10.85
N TYR A 288 -3.39 -1.06 9.81
CA TYR A 288 -3.47 0.37 9.52
C TYR A 288 -4.41 1.18 10.42
N ARG A 289 -5.26 0.56 11.24
CA ARG A 289 -6.15 1.29 12.16
C ARG A 289 -5.38 2.18 13.12
N SER A 290 -4.24 1.69 13.64
CA SER A 290 -3.37 2.48 14.52
C SER A 290 -2.80 3.74 13.84
N LEU A 291 -2.44 3.63 12.56
CA LEU A 291 -1.98 4.77 11.77
C LEU A 291 -3.15 5.72 11.46
N GLN A 292 -4.29 5.18 11.03
CA GLN A 292 -5.49 5.93 10.71
C GLN A 292 -5.93 6.82 11.87
N GLU A 293 -5.97 6.30 13.10
CA GLU A 293 -6.31 7.08 14.29
C GLU A 293 -5.37 8.26 14.52
N LYS A 294 -4.07 8.08 14.26
CA LYS A 294 -3.07 9.16 14.40
C LYS A 294 -3.19 10.19 13.26
N TRP A 295 -3.40 9.74 12.03
CA TRP A 295 -3.62 10.62 10.88
C TRP A 295 -4.86 11.51 11.09
N ALA A 296 -5.98 10.93 11.53
CA ALA A 296 -7.21 11.67 11.82
C ALA A 296 -7.03 12.74 12.91
N ARG A 297 -6.23 12.48 13.94
CA ARG A 297 -5.96 13.46 15.01
C ARG A 297 -5.10 14.62 14.50
N THR A 298 -4.05 14.33 13.73
CA THR A 298 -3.15 15.36 13.19
C THR A 298 -3.85 16.25 12.16
N ALA A 299 -4.83 15.73 11.43
CA ALA A 299 -5.64 16.53 10.49
C ALA A 299 -6.65 17.47 11.20
N ALA A 300 -6.95 17.23 12.48
CA ALA A 300 -7.90 18.02 13.29
C ALA A 300 -7.23 19.13 14.11
N GLU A 301 -5.89 19.13 14.22
CA GLU A 301 -5.06 20.15 14.88
C GLU A 301 -4.60 21.23 13.88
#